data_b4c67532e84d428abd9c6d5df380556d
#
_entry.id   b4c67532e84d428abd9c6d5df380556d
#
_cell.length_a   1.000
_cell.length_b   1.000
_cell.length_c   1.000
_cell.angle_alpha   90.00
_cell.angle_beta   90.00
_cell.angle_gamma   90.00
#
_symmetry.space_group_name_H-M   'P 1'
#
loop_
_entity.id
_entity.type
_entity.pdbx_description
1 polymer ?
#
loop_
_entity_poly.entity_id
_entity_poly.type
_entity_poly.pdbx_seq_one_letter_code
_entity_poly.pdbx_strand_id
1 'polypeptide(L)'
;MKRGRQMLRADGLSLRFGGLQVLDDLSLTVGEGRIVGLIGPNGAGKTSCFNCLTGIYQPQAGRVSFDGRDVSRLPTHRRAAAGMARTWQNLGVIDSLTVTENVMLAQHQRTGYSAVAGLLGLGGTWLRERELRRDAAEIIDYFGLGEVAGVRASELPYGVRKTCDMAMALASDPKMLLLDEPASGLSPEEAHDLAGTLRELRDRLRLTILMIEHHVPLVAEVCDYVYVLNFGRLLTEGRPAEIQRHPEVIAAYLGGAAATAEGGEDGTA
;
A
#
# COMPACT_ATOMS: atom_id res chain seq x y z
N MET A 1 4.62 1.38 -24.75
CA MET A 1 3.45 1.59 -23.85
C MET A 1 2.51 2.61 -24.47
N LYS A 2 1.21 2.29 -24.73
CA LYS A 2 0.21 3.32 -25.06
C LYS A 2 0.16 4.31 -23.90
N ARG A 3 0.26 5.62 -24.18
CA ARG A 3 0.22 6.69 -23.17
C ARG A 3 -1.17 6.73 -22.50
N GLY A 4 -1.40 5.86 -21.51
CA GLY A 4 -2.52 5.98 -20.59
C GLY A 4 -2.27 7.16 -19.64
N ARG A 5 -3.33 7.65 -19.01
CA ARG A 5 -3.24 8.67 -17.96
C ARG A 5 -2.32 8.17 -16.83
N GLN A 6 -1.40 9.00 -16.40
CA GLN A 6 -0.54 8.69 -15.27
C GLN A 6 -1.27 9.05 -13.97
N MET A 7 -1.43 8.07 -13.08
CA MET A 7 -2.04 8.30 -11.77
C MET A 7 -1.02 8.85 -10.76
N LEU A 8 0.18 8.23 -10.72
CA LEU A 8 1.27 8.65 -9.86
C LEU A 8 2.56 8.76 -10.67
N ARG A 9 3.35 9.80 -10.39
CA ARG A 9 4.68 9.97 -10.94
C ARG A 9 5.61 10.53 -9.87
N ALA A 10 6.75 9.90 -9.72
CA ALA A 10 7.88 10.39 -8.95
C ALA A 10 9.02 10.67 -9.90
N ASP A 11 9.62 11.84 -9.81
CA ASP A 11 10.73 12.28 -10.64
C ASP A 11 11.92 12.64 -9.76
N GLY A 12 13.04 11.91 -9.88
CA GLY A 12 14.33 12.24 -9.28
C GLY A 12 14.33 12.29 -7.75
N LEU A 13 13.56 11.41 -7.07
CA LEU A 13 13.46 11.44 -5.61
C LEU A 13 14.80 11.11 -4.96
N SER A 14 15.30 12.04 -4.13
CA SER A 14 16.50 11.83 -3.31
C SER A 14 16.20 12.08 -1.84
N LEU A 15 16.55 11.09 -0.99
CA LEU A 15 16.31 11.12 0.45
C LEU A 15 17.57 10.71 1.22
N ARG A 16 17.96 11.54 2.21
CA ARG A 16 19.09 11.26 3.11
C ARG A 16 18.66 11.40 4.56
N PHE A 17 19.21 10.55 5.40
CA PHE A 17 19.16 10.68 6.85
C PHE A 17 20.57 10.83 7.39
N GLY A 18 20.91 12.03 7.88
CA GLY A 18 22.28 12.34 8.25
C GLY A 18 23.27 12.13 7.08
N GLY A 19 24.20 11.21 7.25
CA GLY A 19 25.18 10.85 6.20
C GLY A 19 24.71 9.76 5.23
N LEU A 20 23.60 9.06 5.54
CA LEU A 20 23.13 7.91 4.77
C LEU A 20 22.20 8.34 3.62
N GLN A 21 22.60 8.06 2.38
CA GLN A 21 21.72 8.18 1.20
C GLN A 21 20.80 6.97 1.15
N VAL A 22 19.48 7.20 1.22
CA VAL A 22 18.45 6.14 1.23
C VAL A 22 17.73 6.04 -0.10
N LEU A 23 17.48 7.16 -0.77
CA LEU A 23 17.01 7.22 -2.16
C LEU A 23 17.92 8.16 -2.93
N ASP A 24 18.27 7.78 -4.16
CA ASP A 24 19.19 8.52 -4.99
C ASP A 24 18.69 8.56 -6.44
N ASP A 25 18.13 9.72 -6.82
CA ASP A 25 17.57 10.02 -8.15
C ASP A 25 16.50 9.00 -8.63
N LEU A 26 15.67 8.53 -7.70
CA LEU A 26 14.66 7.52 -8.00
C LEU A 26 13.49 8.12 -8.77
N SER A 27 13.19 7.54 -9.94
CA SER A 27 12.04 7.90 -10.75
C SER A 27 11.16 6.68 -11.00
N LEU A 28 9.83 6.84 -10.88
CA LEU A 28 8.85 5.80 -11.21
C LEU A 28 7.51 6.42 -11.64
N THR A 29 6.74 5.64 -12.37
CA THR A 29 5.42 6.07 -12.86
C THR A 29 4.41 4.93 -12.72
N VAL A 30 3.22 5.25 -12.20
CA VAL A 30 2.09 4.32 -12.12
C VAL A 30 0.96 4.80 -13.02
N GLY A 31 0.60 4.00 -14.02
CA GLY A 31 -0.52 4.27 -14.92
C GLY A 31 -1.85 4.05 -14.21
N GLU A 32 -2.88 4.81 -14.61
CA GLU A 32 -4.26 4.64 -14.11
C GLU A 32 -4.78 3.22 -14.38
N GLY A 33 -5.43 2.59 -13.38
CA GLY A 33 -5.99 1.26 -13.47
C GLY A 33 -4.94 0.15 -13.67
N ARG A 34 -3.73 0.34 -13.15
CA ARG A 34 -2.65 -0.64 -13.22
C ARG A 34 -2.24 -1.11 -11.82
N ILE A 35 -1.78 -2.35 -11.75
CA ILE A 35 -1.08 -2.88 -10.58
C ILE A 35 0.42 -2.83 -10.89
N VAL A 36 1.16 -2.07 -10.09
CA VAL A 36 2.61 -1.91 -10.22
C VAL A 36 3.31 -2.42 -8.97
N GLY A 37 4.33 -3.25 -9.16
CA GLY A 37 5.17 -3.76 -8.09
C GLY A 37 6.42 -2.89 -7.89
N LEU A 38 6.80 -2.66 -6.64
CA LEU A 38 8.08 -2.10 -6.21
C LEU A 38 8.80 -3.16 -5.40
N ILE A 39 9.80 -3.81 -5.99
CA ILE A 39 10.51 -4.92 -5.37
C ILE A 39 11.99 -4.57 -5.15
N GLY A 40 12.71 -5.42 -4.43
CA GLY A 40 14.12 -5.26 -4.15
C GLY A 40 14.51 -5.89 -2.81
N PRO A 41 15.81 -6.11 -2.54
CA PRO A 41 16.27 -6.67 -1.28
C PRO A 41 15.91 -5.79 -0.06
N ASN A 42 16.10 -6.35 1.14
CA ASN A 42 15.94 -5.59 2.38
C ASN A 42 16.94 -4.42 2.40
N GLY A 43 16.49 -3.27 2.86
CA GLY A 43 17.31 -2.05 2.85
C GLY A 43 17.41 -1.35 1.48
N ALA A 44 16.78 -1.84 0.41
CA ALA A 44 16.82 -1.22 -0.92
C ALA A 44 16.14 0.18 -1.00
N GLY A 45 15.42 0.62 0.04
CA GLY A 45 14.76 1.92 0.08
C GLY A 45 13.26 1.91 -0.27
N LYS A 46 12.63 0.74 -0.42
CA LYS A 46 11.22 0.58 -0.82
C LYS A 46 10.25 1.34 0.11
N THR A 47 10.31 1.08 1.41
CA THR A 47 9.46 1.74 2.42
C THR A 47 9.72 3.25 2.48
N SER A 48 10.99 3.67 2.30
CA SER A 48 11.35 5.09 2.23
C SER A 48 10.77 5.77 1.00
N CYS A 49 10.74 5.07 -0.14
CA CYS A 49 10.04 5.53 -1.34
C CYS A 49 8.53 5.73 -1.04
N PHE A 50 7.85 4.74 -0.47
CA PHE A 50 6.43 4.86 -0.08
C PHE A 50 6.20 6.03 0.88
N ASN A 51 7.09 6.22 1.84
CA ASN A 51 7.02 7.34 2.79
C ASN A 51 7.18 8.71 2.09
N CYS A 52 8.01 8.80 1.05
CA CYS A 52 8.09 9.99 0.20
C CYS A 52 6.80 10.18 -0.63
N LEU A 53 6.27 9.11 -1.24
CA LEU A 53 5.05 9.17 -2.05
C LEU A 53 3.83 9.58 -1.22
N THR A 54 3.73 9.12 0.02
CA THR A 54 2.61 9.41 0.92
C THR A 54 2.79 10.69 1.74
N GLY A 55 3.97 11.35 1.67
CA GLY A 55 4.22 12.62 2.36
C GLY A 55 4.60 12.50 3.83
N ILE A 56 4.99 11.30 4.28
CA ILE A 56 5.57 11.07 5.62
C ILE A 56 6.99 11.62 5.65
N TYR A 57 7.77 11.34 4.60
CA TYR A 57 9.08 11.93 4.41
C TYR A 57 9.04 12.98 3.31
N GLN A 58 9.77 14.07 3.53
CA GLN A 58 10.03 15.09 2.53
C GLN A 58 11.39 14.81 1.89
N PRO A 59 11.46 14.40 0.61
CA PRO A 59 12.72 14.22 -0.08
C PRO A 59 13.45 15.56 -0.24
N GLN A 60 14.78 15.54 -0.21
CA GLN A 60 15.60 16.74 -0.42
C GLN A 60 15.60 17.20 -1.88
N ALA A 61 15.39 16.27 -2.83
CA ALA A 61 15.24 16.58 -4.25
C ALA A 61 14.13 15.72 -4.88
N GLY A 62 13.68 16.15 -6.05
CA GLY A 62 12.64 15.47 -6.82
C GLY A 62 11.23 16.00 -6.58
N ARG A 63 10.28 15.37 -7.28
CA ARG A 63 8.86 15.75 -7.25
C ARG A 63 7.96 14.52 -7.23
N VAL A 64 6.78 14.68 -6.63
CA VAL A 64 5.70 13.69 -6.67
C VAL A 64 4.47 14.34 -7.26
N SER A 65 3.94 13.77 -8.33
CA SER A 65 2.68 14.19 -8.94
C SER A 65 1.65 13.08 -8.80
N PHE A 66 0.44 13.42 -8.38
CA PHE A 66 -0.68 12.49 -8.23
C PHE A 66 -1.91 13.04 -8.94
N ASP A 67 -2.53 12.23 -9.81
CA ASP A 67 -3.71 12.61 -10.61
C ASP A 67 -3.49 13.95 -11.36
N GLY A 68 -2.26 14.13 -11.92
CA GLY A 68 -1.86 15.31 -12.66
C GLY A 68 -1.53 16.55 -11.82
N ARG A 69 -1.56 16.46 -10.49
CA ARG A 69 -1.26 17.58 -9.57
C ARG A 69 0.05 17.33 -8.83
N ASP A 70 0.86 18.37 -8.67
CA ASP A 70 2.04 18.31 -7.81
C ASP A 70 1.60 18.20 -6.34
N VAL A 71 1.99 17.11 -5.69
CA VAL A 71 1.69 16.84 -4.28
C VAL A 71 2.96 16.83 -3.41
N SER A 72 4.12 17.20 -3.97
CA SER A 72 5.42 17.09 -3.33
C SER A 72 5.46 17.71 -1.93
N ARG A 73 4.81 18.85 -1.74
CA ARG A 73 4.78 19.58 -0.47
C ARG A 73 3.52 19.37 0.36
N LEU A 74 2.58 18.54 -0.14
CA LEU A 74 1.35 18.30 0.60
C LEU A 74 1.62 17.30 1.75
N PRO A 75 1.08 17.56 2.94
CA PRO A 75 1.15 16.62 4.06
C PRO A 75 0.28 15.40 3.79
N THR A 76 0.54 14.31 4.50
CA THR A 76 -0.12 12.98 4.32
C THR A 76 -1.64 13.09 4.25
N HIS A 77 -2.29 13.80 5.17
CA HIS A 77 -3.76 13.92 5.18
C HIS A 77 -4.32 14.62 3.93
N ARG A 78 -3.57 15.54 3.31
CA ARG A 78 -3.97 16.19 2.05
C ARG A 78 -3.81 15.26 0.85
N ARG A 79 -2.80 14.39 0.86
CA ARG A 79 -2.63 13.35 -0.17
C ARG A 79 -3.71 12.28 -0.03
N ALA A 80 -4.07 11.89 1.19
CA ALA A 80 -5.20 11.01 1.46
C ALA A 80 -6.52 11.61 0.96
N ALA A 81 -6.80 12.88 1.26
CA ALA A 81 -7.98 13.59 0.76
C ALA A 81 -8.01 13.74 -0.78
N ALA A 82 -6.86 13.66 -1.45
CA ALA A 82 -6.78 13.63 -2.92
C ALA A 82 -7.12 12.25 -3.51
N GLY A 83 -7.27 11.20 -2.67
CA GLY A 83 -7.63 9.84 -3.08
C GLY A 83 -6.46 8.84 -3.04
N MET A 84 -5.42 9.10 -2.26
CA MET A 84 -4.30 8.19 -2.06
C MET A 84 -4.47 7.46 -0.71
N ALA A 85 -4.83 6.17 -0.72
CA ALA A 85 -4.88 5.36 0.49
C ALA A 85 -3.65 4.45 0.60
N ARG A 86 -3.26 4.11 1.84
CA ARG A 86 -2.14 3.21 2.12
C ARG A 86 -2.52 2.25 3.24
N THR A 87 -2.18 0.97 3.05
CA THR A 87 -2.08 0.01 4.15
C THR A 87 -0.72 0.13 4.82
N TRP A 88 -0.64 -0.23 6.08
CA TRP A 88 0.60 -0.14 6.86
C TRP A 88 1.14 -1.55 7.13
N GLN A 89 2.47 -1.67 7.25
CA GLN A 89 3.11 -2.91 7.67
C GLN A 89 2.64 -3.33 9.08
N ASN A 90 2.42 -2.37 9.98
CA ASN A 90 1.66 -2.57 11.21
C ASN A 90 0.21 -2.22 10.90
N LEU A 91 -0.68 -3.20 10.96
CA LEU A 91 -2.09 -3.08 10.61
C LEU A 91 -2.72 -1.81 11.21
N GLY A 92 -3.42 -1.03 10.38
CA GLY A 92 -4.15 0.17 10.80
C GLY A 92 -5.44 -0.15 11.58
N VAL A 93 -5.70 -1.43 11.81
CA VAL A 93 -6.91 -1.93 12.48
C VAL A 93 -6.86 -1.61 13.97
N ILE A 94 -7.93 -1.05 14.50
CA ILE A 94 -8.08 -0.76 15.94
C ILE A 94 -8.59 -2.00 16.65
N ASP A 95 -7.76 -2.58 17.50
CA ASP A 95 -7.98 -3.87 18.17
C ASP A 95 -9.28 -3.94 18.99
N SER A 96 -9.67 -2.85 19.63
CA SER A 96 -10.88 -2.78 20.46
C SER A 96 -12.19 -2.64 19.69
N LEU A 97 -12.12 -2.32 18.39
CA LEU A 97 -13.28 -2.16 17.52
C LEU A 97 -13.57 -3.46 16.75
N THR A 98 -14.84 -3.65 16.39
CA THR A 98 -15.27 -4.69 15.48
C THR A 98 -14.80 -4.41 14.03
N VAL A 99 -14.87 -5.42 13.16
CA VAL A 99 -14.60 -5.22 11.72
C VAL A 99 -15.47 -4.10 11.15
N THR A 100 -16.78 -4.13 11.43
CA THR A 100 -17.72 -3.10 10.96
C THR A 100 -17.32 -1.71 11.44
N GLU A 101 -16.99 -1.55 12.70
CA GLU A 101 -16.61 -0.26 13.28
C GLU A 101 -15.28 0.26 12.69
N ASN A 102 -14.31 -0.62 12.45
CA ASN A 102 -13.06 -0.29 11.78
C ASN A 102 -13.31 0.24 10.36
N VAL A 103 -14.10 -0.46 9.56
CA VAL A 103 -14.43 -0.06 8.18
C VAL A 103 -15.23 1.25 8.17
N MET A 104 -16.21 1.42 9.07
CA MET A 104 -16.96 2.66 9.21
C MET A 104 -16.06 3.83 9.59
N LEU A 105 -15.09 3.63 10.49
CA LEU A 105 -14.15 4.67 10.90
C LEU A 105 -13.30 5.18 9.71
N ALA A 106 -12.87 4.29 8.82
CA ALA A 106 -12.12 4.65 7.64
C ALA A 106 -12.91 5.53 6.66
N GLN A 107 -14.24 5.39 6.60
CA GLN A 107 -15.12 6.24 5.77
C GLN A 107 -15.20 7.69 6.27
N HIS A 108 -14.91 7.97 7.55
CA HIS A 108 -14.96 9.33 8.09
C HIS A 108 -13.96 10.28 7.42
N GLN A 109 -12.85 9.79 6.91
CA GLN A 109 -11.89 10.61 6.16
C GLN A 109 -12.50 11.21 4.89
N ARG A 110 -13.48 10.51 4.29
CA ARG A 110 -14.20 10.92 3.08
C ARG A 110 -15.28 11.97 3.37
N THR A 111 -15.94 11.88 4.53
CA THR A 111 -17.18 12.61 4.78
C THR A 111 -16.99 13.98 5.43
N GLY A 112 -15.76 14.35 5.81
CA GLY A 112 -15.48 15.64 6.47
C GLY A 112 -16.31 15.85 7.75
N TYR A 113 -16.76 14.75 8.39
CA TYR A 113 -17.59 14.80 9.56
C TYR A 113 -16.83 15.41 10.73
N SER A 114 -17.28 16.56 11.19
CA SER A 114 -16.78 17.15 12.42
C SER A 114 -17.24 16.28 13.60
N ALA A 115 -16.30 15.73 14.36
CA ALA A 115 -16.60 15.02 15.61
C ALA A 115 -17.47 15.87 16.55
N VAL A 116 -17.39 17.20 16.42
CA VAL A 116 -18.21 18.18 17.14
C VAL A 116 -19.69 18.10 16.74
N ALA A 117 -20.02 17.84 15.48
CA ALA A 117 -21.41 17.70 15.03
C ALA A 117 -22.05 16.40 15.54
N GLY A 118 -21.26 15.31 15.65
CA GLY A 118 -21.68 14.06 16.28
C GLY A 118 -21.93 14.21 17.78
N LEU A 119 -21.08 14.94 18.48
CA LEU A 119 -21.21 15.20 19.92
C LEU A 119 -22.43 16.06 20.26
N LEU A 120 -22.86 16.94 19.35
CA LEU A 120 -24.00 17.84 19.52
C LEU A 120 -25.34 17.24 19.12
N GLY A 121 -25.40 15.98 18.67
CA GLY A 121 -26.66 15.26 18.36
C GLY A 121 -27.51 15.97 17.29
N LEU A 122 -26.90 16.75 16.40
CA LEU A 122 -27.63 17.48 15.37
C LEU A 122 -28.28 16.50 14.38
N GLY A 123 -29.55 16.54 14.23
CA GLY A 123 -30.53 15.60 13.65
C GLY A 123 -30.34 15.05 12.22
N GLY A 124 -29.10 15.03 11.71
CA GLY A 124 -28.73 14.33 10.47
C GLY A 124 -27.81 13.11 10.68
N THR A 125 -27.40 12.86 11.91
CA THR A 125 -26.39 11.85 12.26
C THR A 125 -26.88 10.43 12.05
N TRP A 126 -28.15 10.13 12.36
CA TRP A 126 -28.69 8.77 12.28
C TRP A 126 -28.86 8.25 10.84
N LEU A 127 -29.36 9.09 9.92
CA LEU A 127 -29.50 8.72 8.50
C LEU A 127 -28.09 8.48 7.89
N ARG A 128 -27.13 9.33 8.22
CA ARG A 128 -25.77 9.22 7.72
C ARG A 128 -25.01 8.02 8.32
N GLU A 129 -25.23 7.72 9.59
CA GLU A 129 -24.69 6.51 10.21
C GLU A 129 -25.23 5.24 9.54
N ARG A 130 -26.51 5.23 9.18
CA ARG A 130 -27.14 4.13 8.45
C ARG A 130 -26.56 3.97 7.04
N GLU A 131 -26.28 5.06 6.35
CA GLU A 131 -25.58 5.04 5.04
C GLU A 131 -24.17 4.50 5.18
N LEU A 132 -23.38 5.03 6.12
CA LEU A 132 -22.02 4.55 6.39
C LEU A 132 -21.98 3.06 6.73
N ARG A 133 -22.95 2.59 7.51
CA ARG A 133 -23.07 1.18 7.88
C ARG A 133 -23.43 0.30 6.70
N ARG A 134 -24.28 0.77 5.78
CA ARG A 134 -24.61 0.06 4.55
C ARG A 134 -23.40 -0.02 3.62
N ASP A 135 -22.73 1.10 3.39
CA ASP A 135 -21.54 1.16 2.55
C ASP A 135 -20.41 0.29 3.16
N ALA A 136 -20.27 0.26 4.49
CA ALA A 136 -19.34 -0.64 5.18
C ALA A 136 -19.70 -2.11 4.96
N ALA A 137 -21.00 -2.46 5.02
CA ALA A 137 -21.45 -3.84 4.80
C ALA A 137 -21.13 -4.33 3.37
N GLU A 138 -21.33 -3.49 2.35
CA GLU A 138 -20.98 -3.82 0.97
C GLU A 138 -19.47 -4.10 0.81
N ILE A 139 -18.61 -3.33 1.48
CA ILE A 139 -17.15 -3.55 1.47
C ILE A 139 -16.78 -4.83 2.25
N ILE A 140 -17.39 -5.05 3.40
CA ILE A 140 -17.20 -6.24 4.23
C ILE A 140 -17.57 -7.51 3.46
N ASP A 141 -18.71 -7.50 2.77
CA ASP A 141 -19.15 -8.60 1.92
C ASP A 141 -18.20 -8.83 0.74
N TYR A 142 -17.72 -7.75 0.12
CA TYR A 142 -16.74 -7.82 -0.97
C TYR A 142 -15.44 -8.52 -0.57
N PHE A 143 -14.97 -8.30 0.66
CA PHE A 143 -13.77 -8.94 1.21
C PHE A 143 -14.06 -10.28 1.91
N GLY A 144 -15.28 -10.80 1.87
CA GLY A 144 -15.66 -12.06 2.52
C GLY A 144 -15.60 -12.01 4.06
N LEU A 145 -15.71 -10.82 4.66
CA LEU A 145 -15.61 -10.61 6.10
C LEU A 145 -16.97 -10.66 6.82
N GLY A 146 -18.05 -11.04 6.12
CA GLY A 146 -19.43 -11.01 6.64
C GLY A 146 -19.61 -11.80 7.94
N GLU A 147 -19.06 -13.01 8.03
CA GLU A 147 -19.17 -13.87 9.23
C GLU A 147 -18.49 -13.28 10.47
N VAL A 148 -17.46 -12.44 10.27
CA VAL A 148 -16.67 -11.81 11.34
C VAL A 148 -16.96 -10.34 11.51
N ALA A 149 -17.97 -9.78 10.83
CA ALA A 149 -18.29 -8.35 10.83
C ALA A 149 -18.50 -7.77 12.24
N GLY A 150 -19.09 -8.54 13.14
CA GLY A 150 -19.31 -8.17 14.56
C GLY A 150 -18.20 -8.57 15.52
N VAL A 151 -17.15 -9.24 15.06
CA VAL A 151 -16.03 -9.71 15.89
C VAL A 151 -15.02 -8.58 16.07
N ARG A 152 -14.42 -8.46 17.25
CA ARG A 152 -13.36 -7.47 17.51
C ARG A 152 -12.09 -7.87 16.78
N ALA A 153 -11.38 -6.88 16.28
CA ALA A 153 -10.16 -7.10 15.53
C ALA A 153 -9.08 -7.84 16.34
N SER A 154 -9.00 -7.63 17.66
CA SER A 154 -8.08 -8.36 18.54
C SER A 154 -8.33 -9.88 18.59
N GLU A 155 -9.52 -10.33 18.25
CA GLU A 155 -9.92 -11.75 18.31
C GLU A 155 -9.70 -12.47 16.96
N LEU A 156 -9.35 -11.73 15.91
CA LEU A 156 -9.21 -12.24 14.55
C LEU A 156 -7.81 -12.81 14.28
N PRO A 157 -7.70 -13.88 13.49
CA PRO A 157 -6.44 -14.32 12.92
C PRO A 157 -5.75 -13.21 12.12
N TYR A 158 -4.42 -13.28 12.04
CA TYR A 158 -3.62 -12.24 11.38
C TYR A 158 -4.02 -11.98 9.92
N GLY A 159 -4.25 -13.04 9.12
CA GLY A 159 -4.69 -12.92 7.73
C GLY A 159 -6.03 -12.18 7.60
N VAL A 160 -7.00 -12.48 8.48
CA VAL A 160 -8.31 -11.80 8.50
C VAL A 160 -8.17 -10.33 8.89
N ARG A 161 -7.30 -10.00 9.86
CA ARG A 161 -6.99 -8.61 10.23
C ARG A 161 -6.38 -7.85 9.06
N LYS A 162 -5.54 -8.51 8.27
CA LYS A 162 -4.92 -7.94 7.07
C LYS A 162 -5.95 -7.64 5.98
N THR A 163 -6.89 -8.55 5.78
CA THR A 163 -8.04 -8.34 4.89
C THR A 163 -8.91 -7.17 5.38
N CYS A 164 -9.12 -7.04 6.70
CA CYS A 164 -9.83 -5.91 7.29
C CYS A 164 -9.10 -4.58 7.03
N ASP A 165 -7.77 -4.52 7.14
CA ASP A 165 -6.97 -3.31 6.84
C ASP A 165 -7.11 -2.88 5.37
N MET A 166 -7.15 -3.83 4.44
CA MET A 166 -7.44 -3.55 3.03
C MET A 166 -8.88 -3.05 2.82
N ALA A 167 -9.86 -3.63 3.51
CA ALA A 167 -11.24 -3.16 3.49
C ALA A 167 -11.37 -1.71 4.00
N MET A 168 -10.66 -1.38 5.09
CA MET A 168 -10.57 -0.01 5.61
C MET A 168 -9.95 0.94 4.58
N ALA A 169 -8.85 0.54 3.93
CA ALA A 169 -8.22 1.36 2.90
C ALA A 169 -9.17 1.62 1.72
N LEU A 170 -9.94 0.61 1.29
CA LEU A 170 -10.95 0.76 0.24
C LEU A 170 -12.12 1.65 0.69
N ALA A 171 -12.53 1.59 1.95
CA ALA A 171 -13.64 2.36 2.50
C ALA A 171 -13.43 3.89 2.42
N SER A 172 -12.18 4.34 2.29
CA SER A 172 -11.86 5.74 2.03
C SER A 172 -12.16 6.22 0.60
N ASP A 173 -12.67 5.33 -0.29
CA ASP A 173 -12.96 5.57 -1.72
C ASP A 173 -11.73 6.10 -2.49
N PRO A 174 -10.62 5.37 -2.46
CA PRO A 174 -9.39 5.86 -3.03
C PRO A 174 -9.37 5.75 -4.56
N LYS A 175 -8.62 6.65 -5.20
CA LYS A 175 -8.21 6.51 -6.62
C LYS A 175 -7.02 5.57 -6.77
N MET A 176 -6.23 5.44 -5.71
CA MET A 176 -5.02 4.63 -5.68
C MET A 176 -4.77 4.03 -4.31
N LEU A 177 -4.44 2.74 -4.28
CA LEU A 177 -3.96 2.03 -3.10
C LEU A 177 -2.45 1.85 -3.15
N LEU A 178 -1.79 2.14 -2.03
CA LEU A 178 -0.41 1.78 -1.76
C LEU A 178 -0.41 0.65 -0.73
N LEU A 179 0.05 -0.54 -1.14
CA LEU A 179 0.05 -1.73 -0.31
C LEU A 179 1.49 -2.06 0.13
N ASP A 180 1.72 -2.14 1.42
CA ASP A 180 3.03 -2.43 2.00
C ASP A 180 3.09 -3.89 2.45
N GLU A 181 3.72 -4.75 1.66
CA GLU A 181 3.87 -6.19 1.85
C GLU A 181 2.52 -6.92 2.15
N PRO A 182 1.52 -6.80 1.24
CA PRO A 182 0.20 -7.35 1.49
C PRO A 182 0.18 -8.88 1.67
N ALA A 183 1.14 -9.64 1.12
CA ALA A 183 1.23 -11.08 1.28
C ALA A 183 2.09 -11.54 2.48
N SER A 184 2.73 -10.62 3.21
CA SER A 184 3.57 -11.02 4.34
C SER A 184 2.77 -11.74 5.43
N GLY A 185 3.22 -12.93 5.84
CA GLY A 185 2.57 -13.76 6.86
C GLY A 185 1.33 -14.53 6.39
N LEU A 186 1.01 -14.49 5.09
CA LEU A 186 -0.06 -15.30 4.50
C LEU A 186 0.49 -16.67 4.05
N SER A 187 -0.36 -17.68 4.11
CA SER A 187 -0.11 -18.98 3.46
C SER A 187 -0.13 -18.82 1.92
N PRO A 188 0.41 -19.78 1.16
CA PRO A 188 0.33 -19.74 -0.31
C PRO A 188 -1.10 -19.67 -0.85
N GLU A 189 -2.06 -20.30 -0.19
CA GLU A 189 -3.47 -20.29 -0.55
C GLU A 189 -4.09 -18.90 -0.32
N GLU A 190 -3.87 -18.31 0.86
CA GLU A 190 -4.30 -16.95 1.18
C GLU A 190 -3.66 -15.90 0.26
N ALA A 191 -2.40 -16.09 -0.14
CA ALA A 191 -1.72 -15.21 -1.09
C ALA A 191 -2.33 -15.30 -2.50
N HIS A 192 -2.79 -16.49 -2.91
CA HIS A 192 -3.50 -16.68 -4.18
C HIS A 192 -4.89 -16.00 -4.16
N ASP A 193 -5.63 -16.13 -3.06
CA ASP A 193 -6.93 -15.45 -2.86
C ASP A 193 -6.75 -13.93 -2.88
N LEU A 194 -5.69 -13.44 -2.23
CA LEU A 194 -5.33 -12.03 -2.29
C LEU A 194 -5.06 -11.58 -3.74
N ALA A 195 -4.38 -12.41 -4.55
CA ALA A 195 -4.14 -12.10 -5.96
C ALA A 195 -5.44 -11.92 -6.74
N GLY A 196 -6.42 -12.79 -6.49
CA GLY A 196 -7.79 -12.68 -7.01
C GLY A 196 -8.43 -11.34 -6.65
N THR A 197 -8.42 -11.01 -5.36
CA THR A 197 -8.97 -9.76 -4.82
C THR A 197 -8.33 -8.52 -5.45
N LEU A 198 -7.00 -8.48 -5.55
CA LEU A 198 -6.29 -7.34 -6.15
C LEU A 198 -6.65 -7.15 -7.63
N ARG A 199 -6.79 -8.24 -8.39
CA ARG A 199 -7.24 -8.18 -9.79
C ARG A 199 -8.68 -7.65 -9.88
N GLU A 200 -9.57 -8.11 -9.03
CA GLU A 200 -10.96 -7.61 -9.00
C GLU A 200 -11.03 -6.12 -8.66
N LEU A 201 -10.28 -5.64 -7.68
CA LEU A 201 -10.18 -4.22 -7.33
C LEU A 201 -9.75 -3.38 -8.52
N ARG A 202 -8.72 -3.84 -9.26
CA ARG A 202 -8.28 -3.17 -10.49
C ARG A 202 -9.35 -3.18 -11.57
N ASP A 203 -9.95 -4.34 -11.86
CA ASP A 203 -10.78 -4.54 -13.04
C ASP A 203 -12.19 -3.97 -12.86
N ARG A 204 -12.81 -4.19 -11.70
CA ARG A 204 -14.18 -3.74 -11.42
C ARG A 204 -14.23 -2.28 -10.95
N LEU A 205 -13.29 -1.87 -10.09
CA LEU A 205 -13.28 -0.51 -9.53
C LEU A 205 -12.33 0.44 -10.28
N ARG A 206 -11.60 -0.06 -11.29
CA ARG A 206 -10.53 0.66 -12.00
C ARG A 206 -9.49 1.26 -11.06
N LEU A 207 -9.28 0.61 -9.93
CA LEU A 207 -8.38 1.07 -8.90
C LEU A 207 -6.93 0.94 -9.39
N THR A 208 -6.14 1.96 -9.13
CA THR A 208 -4.70 1.93 -9.36
C THR A 208 -4.02 1.40 -8.11
N ILE A 209 -3.07 0.47 -8.25
CA ILE A 209 -2.39 -0.14 -7.12
C ILE A 209 -0.88 -0.04 -7.31
N LEU A 210 -0.17 0.43 -6.28
CA LEU A 210 1.28 0.30 -6.15
C LEU A 210 1.55 -0.53 -4.91
N MET A 211 2.31 -1.63 -5.07
CA MET A 211 2.59 -2.52 -3.95
C MET A 211 4.09 -2.73 -3.77
N ILE A 212 4.55 -2.67 -2.51
CA ILE A 212 5.85 -3.22 -2.13
C ILE A 212 5.64 -4.71 -1.86
N GLU A 213 6.44 -5.54 -2.48
CA GLU A 213 6.40 -6.98 -2.25
C GLU A 213 7.77 -7.64 -2.42
N HIS A 214 7.95 -8.75 -1.71
CA HIS A 214 9.07 -9.65 -1.88
C HIS A 214 8.62 -11.07 -2.28
N HIS A 215 7.30 -11.33 -2.25
CA HIS A 215 6.70 -12.59 -2.68
C HIS A 215 6.58 -12.61 -4.21
N VAL A 216 7.64 -13.12 -4.87
CA VAL A 216 7.77 -13.12 -6.33
C VAL A 216 6.58 -13.76 -7.06
N PRO A 217 6.00 -14.89 -6.58
CA PRO A 217 4.81 -15.47 -7.21
C PRO A 217 3.63 -14.50 -7.29
N LEU A 218 3.29 -13.80 -6.20
CA LEU A 218 2.22 -12.81 -6.19
C LEU A 218 2.50 -11.66 -7.18
N VAL A 219 3.73 -11.13 -7.17
CA VAL A 219 4.13 -10.07 -8.11
C VAL A 219 3.96 -10.51 -9.56
N ALA A 220 4.37 -11.76 -9.86
CA ALA A 220 4.25 -12.32 -11.20
C ALA A 220 2.79 -12.50 -11.65
N GLU A 221 1.91 -12.83 -10.70
CA GLU A 221 0.50 -13.12 -10.96
C GLU A 221 -0.33 -11.85 -11.16
N VAL A 222 -0.05 -10.76 -10.41
CA VAL A 222 -0.95 -9.60 -10.38
C VAL A 222 -0.39 -8.34 -11.03
N CYS A 223 0.95 -8.15 -11.07
CA CYS A 223 1.52 -6.89 -11.54
C CYS A 223 1.53 -6.79 -13.06
N ASP A 224 1.13 -5.63 -13.57
CA ASP A 224 1.30 -5.26 -14.98
C ASP A 224 2.75 -4.84 -15.28
N TYR A 225 3.43 -4.26 -14.27
CA TYR A 225 4.78 -3.70 -14.38
C TYR A 225 5.49 -3.73 -13.03
N VAL A 226 6.80 -3.80 -13.04
CA VAL A 226 7.63 -3.93 -11.82
C VAL A 226 8.83 -3.00 -11.91
N TYR A 227 9.08 -2.26 -10.83
CA TYR A 227 10.31 -1.52 -10.57
C TYR A 227 11.15 -2.29 -9.56
N VAL A 228 12.43 -2.46 -9.84
CA VAL A 228 13.38 -3.13 -8.94
C VAL A 228 14.33 -2.10 -8.36
N LEU A 229 14.30 -1.95 -7.05
CA LEU A 229 15.21 -1.07 -6.31
C LEU A 229 16.39 -1.85 -5.76
N ASN A 230 17.57 -1.21 -5.80
CA ASN A 230 18.74 -1.67 -5.08
C ASN A 230 19.53 -0.45 -4.56
N PHE A 231 19.87 -0.43 -3.27
CA PHE A 231 20.60 0.67 -2.62
C PHE A 231 20.06 2.07 -2.94
N GLY A 232 18.73 2.23 -2.89
CA GLY A 232 18.07 3.52 -3.11
C GLY A 232 17.94 3.97 -4.56
N ARG A 233 18.43 3.19 -5.52
CA ARG A 233 18.38 3.48 -6.96
C ARG A 233 17.50 2.48 -7.70
N LEU A 234 17.01 2.89 -8.85
CA LEU A 234 16.36 1.98 -9.79
C LEU A 234 17.43 1.07 -10.42
N LEU A 235 17.32 -0.24 -10.18
CA LEU A 235 18.20 -1.23 -10.80
C LEU A 235 17.72 -1.55 -12.23
N THR A 236 16.44 -1.87 -12.36
CA THR A 236 15.77 -2.18 -13.62
C THR A 236 14.25 -2.05 -13.48
N GLU A 237 13.57 -2.05 -14.61
CA GLU A 237 12.11 -2.03 -14.66
C GLU A 237 11.59 -2.82 -15.87
N GLY A 238 10.42 -3.42 -15.77
CA GLY A 238 9.85 -4.19 -16.86
C GLY A 238 8.61 -4.97 -16.48
N ARG A 239 8.21 -5.89 -17.35
CA ARG A 239 7.14 -6.84 -17.05
C ARG A 239 7.65 -7.88 -16.05
N PRO A 240 6.78 -8.47 -15.20
CA PRO A 240 7.19 -9.47 -14.22
C PRO A 240 8.05 -10.61 -14.81
N ALA A 241 7.66 -11.14 -15.98
CA ALA A 241 8.39 -12.23 -16.65
C ALA A 241 9.80 -11.82 -17.14
N GLU A 242 10.02 -10.55 -17.47
CA GLU A 242 11.32 -10.01 -17.85
C GLU A 242 12.20 -9.85 -16.62
N ILE A 243 11.63 -9.32 -15.53
CA ILE A 243 12.30 -9.09 -14.26
C ILE A 243 12.80 -10.38 -13.62
N GLN A 244 11.99 -11.44 -13.64
CA GLN A 244 12.36 -12.76 -13.08
C GLN A 244 13.61 -13.38 -13.73
N ARG A 245 13.90 -13.01 -14.98
CA ARG A 245 15.04 -13.55 -15.75
C ARG A 245 16.23 -12.58 -15.80
N HIS A 246 16.09 -11.41 -15.18
CA HIS A 246 17.11 -10.37 -15.27
C HIS A 246 18.33 -10.74 -14.39
N PRO A 247 19.55 -10.86 -14.96
CA PRO A 247 20.70 -11.35 -14.22
C PRO A 247 21.06 -10.52 -12.98
N GLU A 248 20.99 -9.19 -13.09
CA GLU A 248 21.29 -8.29 -11.97
C GLU A 248 20.23 -8.38 -10.85
N VAL A 249 18.98 -8.68 -11.17
CA VAL A 249 17.93 -8.90 -10.17
C VAL A 249 18.23 -10.18 -9.41
N ILE A 250 18.53 -11.27 -10.12
CA ILE A 250 18.90 -12.55 -9.51
C ILE A 250 20.11 -12.36 -8.59
N ALA A 251 21.16 -11.66 -9.07
CA ALA A 251 22.36 -11.40 -8.29
C ALA A 251 22.09 -10.54 -7.04
N ALA A 252 21.22 -9.52 -7.12
CA ALA A 252 20.85 -8.66 -6.00
C ALA A 252 20.11 -9.42 -4.89
N TYR A 253 19.27 -10.39 -5.25
CA TYR A 253 18.58 -11.23 -4.26
C TYR A 253 19.49 -12.33 -3.67
N LEU A 254 20.39 -12.93 -4.46
CA LEU A 254 21.34 -13.94 -3.98
C LEU A 254 22.45 -13.31 -3.12
N GLY A 255 22.95 -12.13 -3.50
CA GLY A 255 23.97 -11.40 -2.74
C GLY A 255 23.47 -10.91 -1.36
N GLY A 256 22.18 -10.58 -1.23
CA GLY A 256 21.55 -10.23 0.04
C GLY A 256 21.44 -11.40 1.01
N ALA A 257 21.27 -12.62 0.50
CA ALA A 257 21.20 -13.83 1.33
C ALA A 257 22.59 -14.22 1.91
N ALA A 258 23.68 -13.94 1.21
CA ALA A 258 25.04 -14.20 1.69
C ALA A 258 25.45 -13.23 2.82
N ALA A 259 25.06 -11.95 2.72
CA ALA A 259 25.40 -10.93 3.73
C ALA A 259 24.66 -11.12 5.07
N THR A 260 23.51 -11.80 5.09
CA THR A 260 22.79 -12.14 6.33
C THR A 260 23.34 -13.40 7.02
N ALA A 261 24.06 -14.26 6.30
CA ALA A 261 24.66 -15.46 6.88
C ALA A 261 26.01 -15.18 7.61
N GLU A 262 26.73 -14.12 7.21
CA GLU A 262 28.02 -13.76 7.83
C GLU A 262 27.92 -12.87 9.07
N GLY A 263 26.73 -12.32 9.37
CA GLY A 263 26.49 -11.46 10.55
C GLY A 263 26.07 -12.18 11.83
N GLY A 264 26.04 -13.52 11.84
CA GLY A 264 25.50 -14.33 12.96
C GLY A 264 26.52 -15.03 13.84
N GLU A 265 27.84 -14.89 13.59
CA GLU A 265 28.88 -15.53 14.40
C GLU A 265 29.87 -14.52 14.95
N ASP A 266 29.45 -13.69 15.90
CA ASP A 266 30.36 -13.08 16.87
C ASP A 266 29.57 -12.62 18.12
N GLY A 267 29.59 -13.45 19.14
CA GLY A 267 28.96 -13.07 20.42
C GLY A 267 28.86 -14.17 21.46
N THR A 268 29.92 -15.01 21.63
CA THR A 268 30.13 -15.73 22.88
C THR A 268 31.61 -16.00 23.09
N ALA A 269 32.25 -15.16 23.89
CA ALA A 269 33.39 -15.51 24.73
C ALA A 269 33.36 -14.59 25.95
#